data_b2d1e408493d01c80d387fb9e9870089
#
_entry.id   b2d1e408493d01c80d387fb9e9870089
#
_cell.length_a   1.000
_cell.length_b   1.000
_cell.length_c   1.000
_cell.angle_alpha   90.00
_cell.angle_beta   90.00
_cell.angle_gamma   90.00
#
_symmetry.space_group_name_H-M   'P 1'
#
loop_
_entity.id
_entity.type
_entity.pdbx_description
1 polymer ?
#
loop_
_entity_poly.entity_id
_entity_poly.type
_entity_poly.pdbx_seq_one_letter_code
_entity_poly.pdbx_strand_id
1 'polypeptide(L)'
;MSCWQMLKFSLSKLVMEYIGTLFFMLFFLCGSSTLLLGLWILNIFFWKISGSHFNPAITFAYIFRKDENKMPWSLALAYMVAQTLGAYTGALLINFFNFDLMRLVYLDDFIMRALC
;
A
#
# COMPACT_ATOMS: atom_id res chain seq x y z
N MET A 1 13.43 -22.42 13.87
CA MET A 1 12.94 -21.13 14.39
C MET A 1 12.00 -21.39 15.57
N SER A 2 12.17 -20.65 16.68
CA SER A 2 11.22 -20.74 17.79
C SER A 2 9.88 -20.11 17.40
N CYS A 3 8.77 -20.52 18.06
CA CYS A 3 7.44 -19.97 17.82
C CYS A 3 7.43 -18.43 17.95
N TRP A 4 8.19 -17.90 18.89
CA TRP A 4 8.38 -16.47 19.11
C TRP A 4 9.08 -15.75 17.94
N GLN A 5 10.06 -16.37 17.30
CA GLN A 5 10.74 -15.82 16.13
C GLN A 5 9.81 -15.81 14.89
N MET A 6 9.01 -16.86 14.72
CA MET A 6 8.01 -16.91 13.66
C MET A 6 6.94 -15.83 13.83
N LEU A 7 6.48 -15.61 15.06
CA LEU A 7 5.49 -14.56 15.36
C LEU A 7 6.05 -13.17 15.07
N LYS A 8 7.26 -12.86 15.53
CA LYS A 8 7.93 -11.58 15.24
C LYS A 8 8.10 -11.35 13.74
N PHE A 9 8.50 -12.37 13.00
CA PHE A 9 8.69 -12.30 11.55
C PHE A 9 7.37 -12.05 10.82
N SER A 10 6.29 -12.71 11.22
CA SER A 10 4.96 -12.46 10.65
C SER A 10 4.46 -11.05 10.98
N LEU A 11 4.66 -10.60 12.21
CA LEU A 11 4.26 -9.25 12.62
C LEU A 11 5.01 -8.16 11.85
N SER A 12 6.32 -8.32 11.64
CA SER A 12 7.08 -7.35 10.85
C SER A 12 6.57 -7.23 9.43
N LYS A 13 6.19 -8.34 8.79
CA LYS A 13 5.56 -8.33 7.46
C LYS A 13 4.26 -7.55 7.44
N LEU A 14 3.37 -7.77 8.42
CA LEU A 14 2.09 -7.07 8.53
C LEU A 14 2.27 -5.57 8.73
N VAL A 15 3.21 -5.19 9.60
CA VAL A 15 3.54 -3.77 9.81
C VAL A 15 4.05 -3.12 8.53
N MET A 16 4.91 -3.81 7.77
CA MET A 16 5.42 -3.28 6.48
C MET A 16 4.32 -3.17 5.42
N GLU A 17 3.38 -4.12 5.35
CA GLU A 17 2.24 -4.03 4.45
C GLU A 17 1.29 -2.89 4.83
N TYR A 18 1.04 -2.68 6.13
CA TYR A 18 0.26 -1.55 6.63
C TYR A 18 0.91 -0.21 6.27
N ILE A 19 2.19 -0.03 6.63
CA ILE A 19 2.93 1.22 6.37
C ILE A 19 3.08 1.45 4.86
N GLY A 20 3.44 0.42 4.11
CA GLY A 20 3.61 0.51 2.66
C GLY A 20 2.31 0.89 1.96
N THR A 21 1.17 0.30 2.36
CA THR A 21 -0.14 0.65 1.79
C THR A 21 -0.59 2.04 2.20
N LEU A 22 -0.29 2.48 3.42
CA LEU A 22 -0.54 3.84 3.87
C LEU A 22 0.19 4.84 2.96
N PHE A 23 1.50 4.68 2.75
CA PHE A 23 2.26 5.54 1.85
C PHE A 23 1.82 5.42 0.39
N PHE A 24 1.47 4.21 -0.06
CA PHE A 24 0.91 4.00 -1.40
C PHE A 24 -0.34 4.84 -1.60
N MET A 25 -1.24 4.89 -0.62
CA MET A 25 -2.44 5.72 -0.67
C MET A 25 -2.10 7.22 -0.69
N LEU A 26 -1.12 7.66 0.10
CA LEU A 26 -0.66 9.04 0.06
C LEU A 26 -0.14 9.43 -1.34
N PHE A 27 0.71 8.61 -1.94
CA PHE A 27 1.22 8.85 -3.30
C PHE A 27 0.11 8.81 -4.36
N PHE A 28 -0.85 7.88 -4.22
CA PHE A 28 -2.01 7.78 -5.12
C PHE A 28 -2.81 9.09 -5.15
N LEU A 29 -3.04 9.67 -4.00
CA LEU A 29 -3.80 10.92 -3.86
C LEU A 29 -3.00 12.17 -4.27
N CYS A 30 -1.67 12.10 -4.30
CA CYS A 30 -0.81 13.19 -4.78
C CYS A 30 -0.65 13.25 -6.31
N GLY A 31 -1.18 12.28 -7.06
CA GLY A 31 -1.18 12.28 -8.52
C GLY A 31 -0.44 11.12 -9.17
N SER A 32 -0.68 10.89 -10.46
CA SER A 32 -0.19 9.70 -11.18
C SER A 32 1.32 9.58 -11.25
N SER A 33 2.04 10.68 -11.48
CA SER A 33 3.50 10.66 -11.54
C SER A 33 4.14 10.35 -10.19
N THR A 34 3.57 10.91 -9.11
CA THR A 34 3.99 10.65 -7.74
C THR A 34 3.72 9.21 -7.34
N LEU A 35 2.61 8.63 -7.81
CA LEU A 35 2.25 7.25 -7.56
C LEU A 35 3.29 6.27 -8.10
N LEU A 36 3.73 6.44 -9.34
CA LEU A 36 4.69 5.53 -9.97
C LEU A 36 6.05 5.56 -9.27
N LEU A 37 6.57 6.75 -8.99
CA LEU A 37 7.83 6.92 -8.25
C LEU A 37 7.70 6.39 -6.81
N GLY A 38 6.60 6.70 -6.14
CA GLY A 38 6.32 6.24 -4.79
C GLY A 38 6.25 4.72 -4.69
N LEU A 39 5.53 4.07 -5.62
CA LEU A 39 5.44 2.62 -5.68
C LEU A 39 6.81 1.96 -5.90
N TRP A 40 7.63 2.54 -6.77
CA TRP A 40 8.98 2.05 -7.02
C TRP A 40 9.86 2.13 -5.76
N ILE A 41 9.84 3.28 -5.08
CA ILE A 41 10.56 3.49 -3.81
C ILE A 41 10.09 2.50 -2.74
N LEU A 42 8.78 2.36 -2.55
CA LEU A 42 8.20 1.42 -1.57
C LEU A 42 8.64 -0.03 -1.84
N ASN A 43 8.69 -0.43 -3.12
CA ASN A 43 9.17 -1.76 -3.48
C ASN A 43 10.64 -1.96 -3.10
N ILE A 44 11.52 -1.00 -3.32
CA ILE A 44 12.94 -1.11 -2.95
C ILE A 44 13.10 -1.35 -1.45
N PHE A 45 12.35 -0.62 -0.62
CA PHE A 45 12.47 -0.71 0.83
C PHE A 45 11.79 -1.93 1.44
N PHE A 46 10.62 -2.33 0.94
CA PHE A 46 9.77 -3.32 1.62
C PHE A 46 9.79 -4.71 0.99
N TRP A 47 10.26 -4.85 -0.25
CA TRP A 47 10.28 -6.12 -0.99
C TRP A 47 10.89 -7.28 -0.21
N LYS A 48 12.06 -7.09 0.40
CA LYS A 48 12.77 -8.15 1.13
C LYS A 48 12.09 -8.56 2.43
N ILE A 49 11.21 -7.73 2.97
CA ILE A 49 10.57 -7.97 4.27
C ILE A 49 9.19 -8.58 4.10
N SER A 50 8.30 -7.91 3.34
CA SER A 50 6.90 -8.32 3.19
C SER A 50 6.57 -8.89 1.81
N GLY A 51 7.36 -8.59 0.80
CA GLY A 51 7.06 -8.87 -0.60
C GLY A 51 6.36 -7.71 -1.33
N SER A 52 6.10 -6.60 -0.62
CA SER A 52 5.56 -5.35 -1.20
C SER A 52 4.27 -5.54 -1.99
N HIS A 53 3.30 -6.23 -1.42
CA HIS A 53 2.01 -6.43 -2.09
C HIS A 53 1.20 -5.14 -2.11
N PHE A 54 1.08 -4.44 -1.00
CA PHE A 54 0.36 -3.17 -0.80
C PHE A 54 -1.05 -3.12 -1.39
N ASN A 55 -1.60 -4.27 -1.75
CA ASN A 55 -2.88 -4.38 -2.43
C ASN A 55 -3.53 -5.74 -2.11
N PRO A 56 -4.77 -5.76 -1.60
CA PRO A 56 -5.49 -6.99 -1.32
C PRO A 56 -5.67 -7.90 -2.54
N ALA A 57 -5.84 -7.34 -3.74
CA ALA A 57 -6.00 -8.15 -4.95
C ALA A 57 -4.70 -8.88 -5.34
N ILE A 58 -3.54 -8.23 -5.16
CA ILE A 58 -2.25 -8.87 -5.37
C ILE A 58 -2.05 -9.98 -4.34
N THR A 59 -2.32 -9.71 -3.06
CA THR A 59 -2.23 -10.70 -2.00
C THR A 59 -3.14 -11.90 -2.27
N PHE A 60 -4.35 -11.67 -2.72
CA PHE A 60 -5.30 -12.71 -3.09
C PHE A 60 -4.75 -13.60 -4.23
N ALA A 61 -4.14 -13.02 -5.26
CA ALA A 61 -3.54 -13.77 -6.35
C ALA A 61 -2.41 -14.71 -5.88
N TYR A 62 -1.65 -14.32 -4.86
CA TYR A 62 -0.57 -15.15 -4.30
C TYR A 62 -1.06 -16.42 -3.60
N ILE A 63 -2.32 -16.50 -3.21
CA ILE A 63 -2.92 -17.72 -2.65
C ILE A 63 -3.00 -18.84 -3.69
N PHE A 64 -3.23 -18.48 -4.94
CA PHE A 64 -3.41 -19.43 -6.05
C PHE A 64 -2.11 -19.81 -6.76
N ARG A 65 -0.97 -19.27 -6.33
CA ARG A 65 0.33 -19.66 -6.89
C ARG A 65 0.60 -21.14 -6.66
N LYS A 66 1.27 -21.76 -7.62
CA LYS A 66 1.64 -23.18 -7.56
C LYS A 66 3.11 -23.43 -7.18
N ASP A 67 3.87 -22.35 -7.04
CA ASP A 67 5.28 -22.37 -6.70
C ASP A 67 5.53 -22.24 -5.18
N GLU A 68 6.80 -22.25 -4.79
CA GLU A 68 7.24 -22.14 -3.40
C GLU A 68 6.83 -20.83 -2.71
N ASN A 69 6.48 -19.80 -3.49
CA ASN A 69 6.04 -18.50 -3.00
C ASN A 69 4.53 -18.42 -2.74
N LYS A 70 3.84 -19.57 -2.77
CA LYS A 70 2.43 -19.64 -2.41
C LYS A 70 2.19 -19.13 -0.98
N MET A 71 1.29 -18.20 -0.85
CA MET A 71 0.94 -17.64 0.45
C MET A 71 -0.14 -18.48 1.16
N PRO A 72 0.02 -18.84 2.44
CA PRO A 72 -1.03 -19.50 3.20
C PRO A 72 -2.21 -18.54 3.44
N TRP A 73 -3.43 -19.07 3.43
CA TRP A 73 -4.67 -18.28 3.59
C TRP A 73 -4.69 -17.40 4.84
N SER A 74 -4.21 -17.91 5.96
CA SER A 74 -4.17 -17.15 7.22
C SER A 74 -3.31 -15.89 7.12
N LEU A 75 -2.13 -16.01 6.50
CA LEU A 75 -1.23 -14.88 6.30
C LEU A 75 -1.79 -13.91 5.26
N ALA A 76 -2.40 -14.42 4.19
CA ALA A 76 -3.02 -13.59 3.16
C ALA A 76 -4.17 -12.75 3.72
N LEU A 77 -5.04 -13.34 4.54
CA LEU A 77 -6.11 -12.60 5.22
C LEU A 77 -5.55 -11.50 6.12
N ALA A 78 -4.51 -11.82 6.91
CA ALA A 78 -3.86 -10.83 7.77
C ALA A 78 -3.24 -9.68 6.96
N TYR A 79 -2.63 -9.98 5.81
CA TYR A 79 -2.12 -8.97 4.87
C TYR A 79 -3.24 -8.07 4.36
N MET A 80 -4.34 -8.65 3.86
CA MET A 80 -5.47 -7.88 3.33
C MET A 80 -6.07 -6.94 4.39
N VAL A 81 -6.17 -7.40 5.64
CA VAL A 81 -6.61 -6.55 6.76
C VAL A 81 -5.62 -5.40 7.01
N ALA A 82 -4.32 -5.70 7.10
CA ALA A 82 -3.29 -4.69 7.31
C ALA A 82 -3.27 -3.65 6.17
N GLN A 83 -3.37 -4.08 4.93
CA GLN A 83 -3.44 -3.22 3.75
C GLN A 83 -4.69 -2.34 3.75
N THR A 84 -5.85 -2.88 4.07
CA THR A 84 -7.10 -2.11 4.14
C THR A 84 -7.02 -1.04 5.23
N LEU A 85 -6.51 -1.40 6.40
CA LEU A 85 -6.29 -0.43 7.49
C LEU A 85 -5.27 0.64 7.10
N GLY A 86 -4.19 0.27 6.43
CA GLY A 86 -3.18 1.21 5.93
C GLY A 86 -3.75 2.20 4.93
N ALA A 87 -4.51 1.72 3.95
CA ALA A 87 -5.18 2.56 2.96
C ALA A 87 -6.19 3.53 3.62
N TYR A 88 -6.98 3.03 4.56
CA TYR A 88 -7.94 3.84 5.30
C TYR A 88 -7.24 4.94 6.12
N THR A 89 -6.18 4.58 6.83
CA THR A 89 -5.39 5.55 7.61
C THR A 89 -4.74 6.60 6.71
N GLY A 90 -4.20 6.21 5.56
CA GLY A 90 -3.65 7.14 4.58
C GLY A 90 -4.69 8.15 4.07
N ALA A 91 -5.89 7.67 3.75
CA ALA A 91 -7.00 8.52 3.34
C ALA A 91 -7.45 9.49 4.45
N LEU A 92 -7.52 9.02 5.70
CA LEU A 92 -7.85 9.87 6.84
C LEU A 92 -6.80 10.95 7.09
N LEU A 93 -5.51 10.62 6.99
CA LEU A 93 -4.43 11.60 7.17
C LEU A 93 -4.54 12.73 6.16
N ILE A 94 -4.79 12.42 4.90
CA ILE A 94 -4.97 13.47 3.87
C ILE A 94 -6.19 14.35 4.19
N ASN A 95 -7.28 13.74 4.58
CA ASN A 95 -8.50 14.47 4.93
C ASN A 95 -8.30 15.37 6.17
N PHE A 96 -7.56 14.87 7.17
CA PHE A 96 -7.27 15.59 8.41
C PHE A 96 -6.35 16.80 8.19
N PHE A 97 -5.32 16.65 7.37
CA PHE A 97 -4.38 17.74 7.09
C PHE A 97 -4.92 18.77 6.09
N ASN A 98 -6.19 18.63 5.65
CA ASN A 98 -6.81 19.55 4.70
C ASN A 98 -5.84 19.85 3.54
N PHE A 99 -5.30 18.82 2.95
CA PHE A 99 -4.39 18.97 1.83
C PHE A 99 -5.20 19.59 0.67
N ASP A 100 -5.29 20.92 0.67
CA ASP A 100 -5.77 21.73 -0.46
C ASP A 100 -5.00 21.43 -1.76
N LEU A 101 -3.88 20.70 -1.64
CA LEU A 101 -3.13 20.18 -2.78
C LEU A 101 -4.01 19.36 -3.73
N MET A 102 -4.94 18.58 -3.21
CA MET A 102 -5.91 17.85 -4.03
C MET A 102 -6.86 18.80 -4.76
N ARG A 103 -7.28 19.83 -4.08
CA ARG A 103 -8.14 20.88 -4.67
C ARG A 103 -7.39 21.66 -5.76
N LEU A 104 -6.11 21.93 -5.56
CA LEU A 104 -5.26 22.59 -6.56
C LEU A 104 -5.03 21.72 -7.79
N VAL A 105 -4.68 20.42 -7.61
CA VAL A 105 -4.47 19.47 -8.72
C VAL A 105 -5.78 19.24 -9.51
N TYR A 106 -6.92 19.08 -8.84
CA TYR A 106 -8.20 18.94 -9.53
C TYR A 106 -8.66 20.26 -10.19
N LEU A 107 -8.36 21.42 -9.58
CA LEU A 107 -8.65 22.73 -10.19
C LEU A 107 -7.76 22.97 -11.42
N ASP A 108 -6.48 22.64 -11.35
CA ASP A 108 -5.57 22.75 -12.50
C ASP A 108 -6.00 21.83 -13.64
N ASP A 109 -6.33 20.56 -13.36
CA ASP A 109 -6.86 19.62 -14.37
C ASP A 109 -8.21 20.10 -14.94
N PHE A 110 -9.07 20.65 -14.11
CA PHE A 110 -10.35 21.20 -14.56
C PHE A 110 -10.18 22.45 -15.42
N ILE A 111 -9.29 23.36 -15.00
CA ILE A 111 -8.98 24.59 -15.75
C ILE A 111 -8.29 24.26 -17.06
N MET A 112 -7.33 23.34 -17.07
CA MET A 112 -6.64 22.92 -18.29
C MET A 112 -7.60 22.24 -19.28
N ARG A 113 -8.55 21.43 -18.81
CA ARG A 113 -9.61 20.83 -19.66
C ARG A 113 -10.65 21.82 -20.15
N ALA A 114 -10.89 22.91 -19.40
CA ALA A 114 -11.82 23.95 -19.80
C ALA A 114 -11.24 24.97 -20.79
N LEU A 115 -9.89 25.06 -20.85
CA LEU A 115 -9.17 25.97 -21.73
C LEU A 115 -8.67 25.30 -23.04
N CYS A 116 -8.74 23.98 -23.14
CA CYS A 116 -8.46 23.20 -24.35
C CYS A 116 -9.73 22.66 -24.98
#